data_2a7316b6f798e07dccd93e4dbd2d6f30
#
_entry.id   2a7316b6f798e07dccd93e4dbd2d6f30
#
_cell.length_a   1.000
_cell.length_b   1.000
_cell.length_c   1.000
_cell.angle_alpha   90.00
_cell.angle_beta   90.00
_cell.angle_gamma   90.00
#
_symmetry.space_group_name_H-M   'P 1'
#
loop_
_entity.id
_entity.type
_entity.pdbx_description
1 polymer ?
#
loop_
_entity_poly.entity_id
_entity_poly.type
_entity_poly.pdbx_seq_one_letter_code
_entity_poly.pdbx_strand_id
1 'polypeptide(L)'
;MSKKITSIKRYLSQKELPLYEDLFNQLDEVSNVLENEDVIYRPLNSNNERGSLLDLKEDIPIIIVPDIHSRPDFILNILDYELPFDFLKNKTKICDVGEFENQKNLPQKMKIGNLLEKELVYLVCVGDAIHSELTPKRWASIEDEFYSGIYDGPVMQEEMIAGFAVLCGIMELKRAFPKNFHFLKGNHENILNSSENGDYAFKKYADEGEMVKKFVQTVYGDDILYLISYFEANL
;
A
#
# COMPACT_ATOMS: atom_id res chain seq x y z
N MET A 1 6.23 15.37 -14.76
CA MET A 1 5.88 14.42 -13.69
C MET A 1 6.39 15.02 -12.40
N SER A 2 5.57 15.09 -11.36
CA SER A 2 5.98 15.71 -10.09
C SER A 2 7.01 14.86 -9.35
N LYS A 3 7.69 15.48 -8.37
CA LYS A 3 8.65 14.77 -7.52
C LYS A 3 7.99 13.64 -6.73
N LYS A 4 6.73 13.85 -6.29
CA LYS A 4 5.94 12.86 -5.54
C LYS A 4 5.72 11.58 -6.36
N ILE A 5 5.14 11.71 -7.55
CA ILE A 5 4.89 10.57 -8.46
C ILE A 5 6.21 9.89 -8.88
N THR A 6 7.28 10.66 -9.07
CA THR A 6 8.59 10.09 -9.40
C THR A 6 9.13 9.23 -8.24
N SER A 7 9.01 9.69 -7.00
CA SER A 7 9.42 8.94 -5.80
C SER A 7 8.65 7.64 -5.67
N ILE A 8 7.31 7.69 -5.78
CA ILE A 8 6.44 6.52 -5.70
C ILE A 8 6.84 5.47 -6.77
N LYS A 9 7.00 5.92 -8.01
CA LYS A 9 7.39 5.01 -9.11
C LYS A 9 8.77 4.39 -8.90
N ARG A 10 9.70 5.11 -8.28
CA ARG A 10 11.02 4.57 -7.92
C ARG A 10 10.88 3.37 -6.98
N TYR A 11 10.09 3.48 -5.91
CA TYR A 11 9.85 2.37 -4.98
C TYR A 11 9.15 1.19 -5.67
N LEU A 12 8.08 1.45 -6.42
CA LEU A 12 7.36 0.39 -7.16
C LEU A 12 8.21 -0.29 -8.23
N SER A 13 9.30 0.33 -8.68
CA SER A 13 10.20 -0.22 -9.71
C SER A 13 11.49 -0.79 -9.16
N GLN A 14 11.65 -0.83 -7.83
CA GLN A 14 12.87 -1.38 -7.22
C GLN A 14 13.03 -2.87 -7.54
N LYS A 15 14.29 -3.31 -7.70
CA LYS A 15 14.67 -4.68 -8.05
C LYS A 15 15.52 -5.35 -6.97
N GLU A 16 15.67 -4.68 -5.85
CA GLU A 16 16.43 -5.11 -4.70
C GLU A 16 15.60 -4.87 -3.44
N LEU A 17 15.92 -5.59 -2.39
CA LEU A 17 15.34 -5.35 -1.08
C LEU A 17 15.72 -3.95 -0.59
N PRO A 18 14.83 -3.23 0.11
CA PRO A 18 15.17 -1.94 0.69
C PRO A 18 16.31 -2.08 1.71
N LEU A 19 17.14 -1.06 1.85
CA LEU A 19 18.11 -1.01 2.93
C LEU A 19 17.39 -0.87 4.27
N TYR A 20 17.97 -1.42 5.33
CA TYR A 20 17.39 -1.35 6.68
C TYR A 20 17.00 0.07 7.08
N GLU A 21 17.94 1.03 6.97
CA GLU A 21 17.70 2.43 7.37
C GLU A 21 16.58 3.09 6.56
N ASP A 22 16.51 2.80 5.26
CA ASP A 22 15.47 3.36 4.39
C ASP A 22 14.09 2.81 4.76
N LEU A 23 14.00 1.49 5.02
CA LEU A 23 12.76 0.83 5.41
C LEU A 23 12.31 1.29 6.81
N PHE A 24 13.24 1.37 7.77
CA PHE A 24 12.97 1.85 9.12
C PHE A 24 12.37 3.26 9.09
N ASN A 25 13.06 4.19 8.42
CA ASN A 25 12.60 5.58 8.32
C ASN A 25 11.23 5.68 7.61
N GLN A 26 11.01 4.90 6.56
CA GLN A 26 9.76 4.93 5.82
C GLN A 26 8.58 4.39 6.65
N LEU A 27 8.78 3.32 7.42
CA LEU A 27 7.79 2.77 8.35
C LEU A 27 7.47 3.76 9.48
N ASP A 28 8.47 4.38 10.08
CA ASP A 28 8.28 5.40 11.13
C ASP A 28 7.50 6.61 10.60
N GLU A 29 7.90 7.15 9.46
CA GLU A 29 7.26 8.31 8.85
C GLU A 29 5.81 8.04 8.42
N VAL A 30 5.51 6.85 7.84
CA VAL A 30 4.14 6.53 7.44
C VAL A 30 3.24 6.25 8.64
N SER A 31 3.76 5.63 9.69
CA SER A 31 3.03 5.41 10.94
C SER A 31 2.64 6.74 11.58
N ASN A 32 3.57 7.71 11.62
CA ASN A 32 3.26 9.07 12.06
C ASN A 32 2.16 9.74 11.21
N VAL A 33 2.14 9.51 9.89
CA VAL A 33 1.06 10.03 9.02
C VAL A 33 -0.28 9.40 9.40
N LEU A 34 -0.34 8.08 9.61
CA LEU A 34 -1.56 7.36 9.96
C LEU A 34 -2.10 7.77 11.34
N GLU A 35 -1.23 7.90 12.34
CA GLU A 35 -1.59 8.35 13.69
C GLU A 35 -2.16 9.78 13.72
N ASN A 36 -1.67 10.63 12.85
CA ASN A 36 -2.09 12.03 12.74
C ASN A 36 -3.09 12.27 11.61
N GLU A 37 -3.68 11.21 11.06
CA GLU A 37 -4.70 11.34 10.01
C GLU A 37 -5.88 12.18 10.51
N ASP A 38 -6.40 13.06 9.66
CA ASP A 38 -7.50 13.96 10.04
C ASP A 38 -8.76 13.14 10.40
N VAL A 39 -9.39 13.49 11.53
CA VAL A 39 -10.64 12.87 12.00
C VAL A 39 -11.81 13.00 11.01
N ILE A 40 -11.69 13.90 10.06
CA ILE A 40 -12.62 14.04 8.94
C ILE A 40 -12.61 12.81 8.01
N TYR A 41 -11.44 12.15 7.87
CA TYR A 41 -11.28 10.96 7.03
C TYR A 41 -11.32 9.68 7.85
N ARG A 42 -10.77 9.72 9.06
CA ARG A 42 -10.73 8.58 9.98
C ARG A 42 -11.30 8.98 11.34
N PRO A 43 -12.64 8.86 11.52
CA PRO A 43 -13.32 9.24 12.75
C PRO A 43 -12.81 8.47 13.97
N LEU A 44 -12.84 9.11 15.11
CA LEU A 44 -12.49 8.45 16.38
C LEU A 44 -13.64 7.55 16.84
N ASN A 45 -13.28 6.41 17.44
CA ASN A 45 -14.22 5.54 18.13
C ASN A 45 -14.60 6.10 19.52
N SER A 46 -15.43 5.38 20.27
CA SER A 46 -15.85 5.78 21.61
C SER A 46 -14.72 5.91 22.63
N ASN A 47 -13.55 5.35 22.35
CA ASN A 47 -12.36 5.40 23.21
C ASN A 47 -11.40 6.54 22.81
N ASN A 48 -11.78 7.39 21.88
CA ASN A 48 -10.92 8.41 21.24
C ASN A 48 -9.73 7.84 20.46
N GLU A 49 -9.85 6.63 19.93
CA GLU A 49 -8.87 6.00 19.07
C GLU A 49 -9.35 6.04 17.62
N ARG A 50 -8.43 6.07 16.67
CA ARG A 50 -8.79 5.95 15.25
C ARG A 50 -9.19 4.50 14.96
N GLY A 51 -10.38 4.36 14.37
CA GLY A 51 -10.86 3.07 13.90
C GLY A 51 -10.46 2.79 12.45
N SER A 52 -10.89 1.64 11.93
CA SER A 52 -10.72 1.25 10.52
C SER A 52 -11.77 1.83 9.58
N LEU A 53 -12.65 2.72 10.07
CA LEU A 53 -13.64 3.40 9.24
C LEU A 53 -13.00 4.56 8.47
N LEU A 54 -13.21 4.60 7.15
CA LEU A 54 -12.94 5.78 6.33
C LEU A 54 -14.25 6.50 6.01
N ASP A 55 -14.29 7.80 6.29
CA ASP A 55 -15.39 8.71 5.91
C ASP A 55 -14.89 9.63 4.80
N LEU A 56 -15.30 9.35 3.57
CA LEU A 56 -14.85 10.06 2.38
C LEU A 56 -15.94 11.01 1.88
N LYS A 57 -15.53 12.16 1.34
CA LYS A 57 -16.47 13.15 0.82
C LYS A 57 -17.22 12.62 -0.40
N GLU A 58 -18.56 12.79 -0.41
CA GLU A 58 -19.45 12.28 -1.45
C GLU A 58 -19.25 12.91 -2.84
N ASP A 59 -18.68 14.11 -2.91
CA ASP A 59 -18.49 14.88 -4.13
C ASP A 59 -17.17 14.61 -4.86
N ILE A 60 -16.31 13.75 -4.31
CA ILE A 60 -15.04 13.35 -4.91
C ILE A 60 -15.12 11.87 -5.35
N PRO A 61 -14.81 11.56 -6.63
CA PRO A 61 -14.81 10.18 -7.12
C PRO A 61 -13.82 9.28 -6.35
N ILE A 62 -14.24 8.05 -6.09
CA ILE A 62 -13.44 7.04 -5.43
C ILE A 62 -13.03 5.98 -6.45
N ILE A 63 -11.75 5.68 -6.53
CA ILE A 63 -11.16 4.56 -7.29
C ILE A 63 -10.81 3.49 -6.28
N ILE A 64 -11.46 2.34 -6.37
CA ILE A 64 -11.19 1.19 -5.49
C ILE A 64 -10.25 0.25 -6.22
N VAL A 65 -9.14 -0.10 -5.56
CA VAL A 65 -8.13 -1.04 -6.03
C VAL A 65 -8.29 -2.33 -5.23
N PRO A 66 -8.52 -3.47 -5.89
CA PRO A 66 -8.60 -4.76 -5.21
C PRO A 66 -7.23 -5.18 -4.66
N ASP A 67 -7.20 -6.36 -4.04
CA ASP A 67 -6.02 -6.99 -3.48
C ASP A 67 -4.82 -6.91 -4.44
N ILE A 68 -3.64 -6.55 -3.91
CA ILE A 68 -2.48 -6.20 -4.75
C ILE A 68 -1.55 -7.39 -4.95
N HIS A 69 -1.30 -8.18 -3.91
CA HIS A 69 -0.53 -9.43 -3.97
C HIS A 69 0.81 -9.31 -4.71
N SER A 70 1.72 -8.51 -4.18
CA SER A 70 3.09 -8.35 -4.70
C SER A 70 3.17 -7.97 -6.19
N ARG A 71 2.20 -7.15 -6.70
CA ARG A 71 2.14 -6.69 -8.10
C ARG A 71 2.43 -5.20 -8.22
N PRO A 72 3.68 -4.76 -8.16
CA PRO A 72 4.02 -3.34 -8.25
C PRO A 72 3.64 -2.71 -9.60
N ASP A 73 3.70 -3.47 -10.70
CA ASP A 73 3.25 -3.07 -12.03
C ASP A 73 1.75 -2.75 -12.09
N PHE A 74 0.93 -3.41 -11.28
CA PHE A 74 -0.49 -3.12 -11.18
C PHE A 74 -0.73 -1.70 -10.67
N ILE A 75 -0.06 -1.28 -9.60
CA ILE A 75 -0.15 0.08 -9.07
C ILE A 75 0.45 1.10 -10.06
N LEU A 76 1.59 0.78 -10.69
CA LEU A 76 2.18 1.62 -11.73
C LEU A 76 1.19 1.89 -12.87
N ASN A 77 0.51 0.85 -13.34
CA ASN A 77 -0.49 0.96 -14.41
C ASN A 77 -1.71 1.79 -13.97
N ILE A 78 -2.16 1.66 -12.72
CA ILE A 78 -3.24 2.48 -12.17
C ILE A 78 -2.83 3.95 -12.15
N LEU A 79 -1.64 4.28 -11.65
CA LEU A 79 -1.17 5.67 -11.59
C LEU A 79 -1.01 6.32 -12.97
N ASP A 80 -0.67 5.52 -13.99
CA ASP A 80 -0.54 5.95 -15.38
C ASP A 80 -1.83 5.87 -16.20
N TYR A 81 -2.88 5.25 -15.65
CA TYR A 81 -4.16 5.16 -16.34
C TYR A 81 -4.80 6.54 -16.49
N GLU A 82 -5.30 6.82 -17.70
CA GLU A 82 -5.92 8.09 -18.04
C GLU A 82 -7.44 8.02 -17.95
N LEU A 83 -8.02 8.80 -17.04
CA LEU A 83 -9.47 8.96 -16.93
C LEU A 83 -9.96 10.09 -17.83
N PRO A 84 -11.11 9.92 -18.52
CA PRO A 84 -11.79 11.01 -19.22
C PRO A 84 -12.19 12.12 -18.26
N PHE A 85 -11.94 13.37 -18.62
CA PHE A 85 -12.24 14.50 -17.76
C PHE A 85 -13.77 14.69 -17.54
N ASP A 86 -14.58 14.26 -18.49
CA ASP A 86 -16.05 14.30 -18.36
C ASP A 86 -16.57 13.42 -17.21
N PHE A 87 -15.86 12.34 -16.86
CA PHE A 87 -16.17 11.53 -15.68
C PHE A 87 -16.05 12.36 -14.39
N LEU A 88 -15.08 13.23 -14.31
CA LEU A 88 -14.84 14.10 -13.16
C LEU A 88 -15.85 15.22 -13.06
N LYS A 89 -16.21 15.86 -14.18
CA LYS A 89 -17.19 16.97 -14.23
C LYS A 89 -18.55 16.61 -13.66
N ASN A 90 -19.00 15.38 -13.86
CA ASN A 90 -20.31 14.92 -13.42
C ASN A 90 -20.37 14.58 -11.91
N LYS A 91 -19.23 14.49 -11.24
CA LYS A 91 -19.11 14.03 -9.85
C LYS A 91 -18.50 15.06 -8.90
N THR A 92 -17.78 16.04 -9.42
CA THR A 92 -17.12 17.07 -8.62
C THR A 92 -17.70 18.44 -8.92
N LYS A 93 -17.89 19.27 -7.89
CA LYS A 93 -18.06 20.72 -8.06
C LYS A 93 -16.70 21.34 -8.44
N ILE A 94 -16.12 20.90 -9.55
CA ILE A 94 -14.83 21.41 -10.07
C ILE A 94 -14.90 22.92 -10.37
N CYS A 95 -16.10 23.51 -10.35
CA CYS A 95 -16.30 24.94 -10.57
C CYS A 95 -15.60 25.85 -9.56
N ASP A 96 -15.22 25.35 -8.38
CA ASP A 96 -14.62 26.18 -7.32
C ASP A 96 -13.09 26.06 -7.21
N VAL A 97 -12.46 25.20 -8.04
CA VAL A 97 -11.00 25.13 -8.07
C VAL A 97 -10.49 26.14 -9.10
N GLY A 98 -10.12 27.33 -8.64
CA GLY A 98 -9.78 28.52 -9.45
C GLY A 98 -8.70 28.34 -10.54
N GLU A 99 -8.03 27.18 -10.60
CA GLU A 99 -7.12 26.81 -11.70
C GLU A 99 -7.85 26.43 -13.01
N PHE A 100 -9.16 26.18 -12.98
CA PHE A 100 -9.96 25.71 -14.13
C PHE A 100 -10.96 26.73 -14.65
N GLU A 101 -10.83 28.01 -14.29
CA GLU A 101 -11.74 29.09 -14.73
C GLU A 101 -11.81 29.26 -16.27
N ASN A 102 -10.85 28.72 -17.02
CA ASN A 102 -10.86 28.73 -18.49
C ASN A 102 -11.27 27.37 -19.06
N GLN A 103 -12.57 27.07 -19.06
CA GLN A 103 -13.16 25.81 -19.57
C GLN A 103 -12.77 25.42 -21.02
N LYS A 104 -12.16 26.33 -21.78
CA LYS A 104 -11.80 26.08 -23.20
C LYS A 104 -10.53 25.22 -23.39
N ASN A 105 -9.72 25.01 -22.33
CA ASN A 105 -8.42 24.32 -22.42
C ASN A 105 -8.25 23.15 -21.44
N LEU A 106 -9.33 22.54 -20.97
CA LEU A 106 -9.22 21.37 -20.08
C LEU A 106 -8.71 20.16 -20.88
N PRO A 107 -7.75 19.40 -20.33
CA PRO A 107 -7.30 18.17 -20.98
C PRO A 107 -8.46 17.18 -21.07
N GLN A 108 -8.58 16.52 -22.23
CA GLN A 108 -9.65 15.53 -22.46
C GLN A 108 -9.51 14.32 -21.52
N LYS A 109 -8.29 14.02 -21.07
CA LYS A 109 -7.93 12.92 -20.17
C LYS A 109 -6.85 13.36 -19.20
N MET A 110 -6.83 12.76 -18.01
CA MET A 110 -5.81 13.00 -16.99
C MET A 110 -5.42 11.69 -16.30
N LYS A 111 -4.11 11.50 -16.06
CA LYS A 111 -3.60 10.36 -15.33
C LYS A 111 -4.06 10.37 -13.87
N ILE A 112 -4.36 9.19 -13.31
CA ILE A 112 -4.78 9.05 -11.91
C ILE A 112 -3.73 9.66 -10.97
N GLY A 113 -2.43 9.45 -11.23
CA GLY A 113 -1.38 10.10 -10.45
C GLY A 113 -1.47 11.62 -10.40
N ASN A 114 -1.84 12.27 -11.51
CA ASN A 114 -2.03 13.72 -11.55
C ASN A 114 -3.34 14.16 -10.86
N LEU A 115 -4.36 13.30 -10.89
CA LEU A 115 -5.63 13.56 -10.19
C LEU A 115 -5.42 13.49 -8.67
N LEU A 116 -4.60 12.56 -8.19
CA LEU A 116 -4.20 12.48 -6.77
C LEU A 116 -3.47 13.75 -6.32
N GLU A 117 -2.54 14.26 -7.13
CA GLU A 117 -1.83 15.52 -6.83
C GLU A 117 -2.75 16.73 -6.72
N LYS A 118 -3.85 16.72 -7.44
CA LYS A 118 -4.86 17.80 -7.44
C LYS A 118 -6.02 17.56 -6.46
N GLU A 119 -5.96 16.50 -5.67
CA GLU A 119 -7.01 16.09 -4.74
C GLU A 119 -8.40 15.92 -5.42
N LEU A 120 -8.42 15.48 -6.69
CA LEU A 120 -9.62 15.33 -7.51
C LEU A 120 -10.22 13.91 -7.48
N VAL A 121 -9.52 12.95 -6.88
CA VAL A 121 -9.96 11.56 -6.69
C VAL A 121 -9.46 11.04 -5.36
N TYR A 122 -10.21 10.10 -4.78
CA TYR A 122 -9.69 9.18 -3.78
C TYR A 122 -9.19 7.90 -4.45
N LEU A 123 -8.07 7.38 -4.01
CA LEU A 123 -7.55 6.06 -4.37
C LEU A 123 -7.53 5.20 -3.11
N VAL A 124 -8.36 4.18 -3.07
CA VAL A 124 -8.51 3.27 -1.92
C VAL A 124 -8.09 1.87 -2.33
N CYS A 125 -7.03 1.35 -1.72
CA CYS A 125 -6.60 -0.04 -1.86
C CYS A 125 -7.18 -0.86 -0.72
N VAL A 126 -7.74 -2.04 -1.02
CA VAL A 126 -8.45 -2.84 0.00
C VAL A 126 -7.54 -3.80 0.78
N GLY A 127 -6.23 -3.79 0.52
CA GLY A 127 -5.25 -4.55 1.30
C GLY A 127 -4.40 -5.50 0.49
N ASP A 128 -3.80 -6.45 1.20
CA ASP A 128 -3.00 -7.57 0.70
C ASP A 128 -1.79 -7.12 -0.15
N ALA A 129 -0.91 -6.33 0.47
CA ALA A 129 0.27 -5.77 -0.20
C ALA A 129 1.28 -6.85 -0.59
N ILE A 130 1.60 -7.71 0.37
CA ILE A 130 2.62 -8.77 0.23
C ILE A 130 1.95 -10.09 -0.12
N HIS A 131 2.75 -11.06 -0.55
CA HIS A 131 2.35 -12.42 -0.92
C HIS A 131 1.74 -12.52 -2.33
N SER A 132 2.56 -13.03 -3.26
CA SER A 132 2.12 -13.25 -4.65
C SER A 132 1.22 -14.47 -4.78
N GLU A 133 0.09 -14.29 -5.47
CA GLU A 133 -0.80 -15.39 -5.84
C GLU A 133 -0.59 -15.91 -7.27
N LEU A 134 0.28 -15.26 -8.05
CA LEU A 134 0.49 -15.60 -9.45
C LEU A 134 1.35 -16.86 -9.66
N THR A 135 2.08 -17.30 -8.64
CA THR A 135 3.08 -18.37 -8.75
C THR A 135 2.98 -19.40 -7.62
N PRO A 136 1.91 -20.24 -7.57
CA PRO A 136 1.79 -21.26 -6.50
C PRO A 136 3.00 -22.20 -6.39
N LYS A 137 3.65 -22.53 -7.53
CA LYS A 137 4.86 -23.37 -7.55
C LYS A 137 6.06 -22.70 -6.86
N ARG A 138 6.14 -21.37 -6.86
CA ARG A 138 7.19 -20.64 -6.14
C ARG A 138 7.07 -20.88 -4.64
N TRP A 139 5.85 -20.83 -4.12
CA TRP A 139 5.61 -21.09 -2.70
C TRP A 139 5.98 -22.50 -2.27
N ALA A 140 5.76 -23.51 -3.10
CA ALA A 140 6.28 -24.85 -2.82
C ALA A 140 7.81 -24.90 -2.73
N SER A 141 8.52 -24.15 -3.60
CA SER A 141 9.98 -24.06 -3.53
C SER A 141 10.46 -23.27 -2.29
N ILE A 142 9.75 -22.23 -1.90
CA ILE A 142 10.01 -21.48 -0.66
C ILE A 142 9.78 -22.38 0.57
N GLU A 143 8.75 -23.22 0.54
CA GLU A 143 8.44 -24.18 1.59
C GLU A 143 9.59 -25.20 1.77
N ASP A 144 10.17 -25.69 0.67
CA ASP A 144 11.34 -26.57 0.72
C ASP A 144 12.55 -25.88 1.35
N GLU A 145 12.82 -24.61 1.02
CA GLU A 145 13.87 -23.80 1.67
C GLU A 145 13.57 -23.63 3.16
N PHE A 146 12.35 -23.24 3.51
CA PHE A 146 11.90 -22.95 4.87
C PHE A 146 12.06 -24.15 5.81
N TYR A 147 11.58 -25.33 5.43
CA TYR A 147 11.71 -26.55 6.24
C TYR A 147 13.14 -27.09 6.28
N SER A 148 14.01 -26.61 5.38
CA SER A 148 15.45 -26.84 5.46
C SER A 148 16.18 -25.84 6.38
N GLY A 149 15.45 -24.90 7.01
CA GLY A 149 16.00 -23.86 7.88
C GLY A 149 16.59 -22.67 7.13
N ILE A 150 16.29 -22.50 5.85
CA ILE A 150 16.76 -21.41 5.00
C ILE A 150 15.60 -20.41 4.85
N TYR A 151 15.63 -19.33 5.62
CA TYR A 151 14.53 -18.36 5.65
C TYR A 151 14.72 -17.19 4.69
N ASP A 152 15.94 -16.95 4.22
CA ASP A 152 16.33 -15.90 3.29
C ASP A 152 16.89 -16.47 1.97
N GLY A 153 16.39 -17.63 1.57
CA GLY A 153 16.79 -18.31 0.35
C GLY A 153 16.49 -17.50 -0.92
N PRO A 154 17.13 -17.80 -2.05
CA PRO A 154 17.02 -17.01 -3.26
C PRO A 154 15.59 -16.92 -3.80
N VAL A 155 14.77 -17.96 -3.64
CA VAL A 155 13.39 -17.96 -4.10
C VAL A 155 12.52 -17.06 -3.22
N MET A 156 12.73 -17.12 -1.90
CA MET A 156 12.05 -16.21 -0.97
C MET A 156 12.47 -14.76 -1.18
N GLN A 157 13.76 -14.49 -1.45
CA GLN A 157 14.22 -13.13 -1.77
C GLN A 157 13.54 -12.56 -3.01
N GLU A 158 13.39 -13.33 -4.09
CA GLU A 158 12.65 -12.89 -5.29
C GLU A 158 11.21 -12.51 -4.98
N GLU A 159 10.52 -13.31 -4.15
CA GLU A 159 9.15 -13.03 -3.70
C GLU A 159 9.09 -11.74 -2.90
N MET A 160 9.99 -11.58 -1.93
CA MET A 160 10.00 -10.42 -1.04
C MET A 160 10.45 -9.13 -1.71
N ILE A 161 11.29 -9.16 -2.75
CA ILE A 161 11.61 -7.97 -3.55
C ILE A 161 10.34 -7.37 -4.13
N ALA A 162 9.45 -8.19 -4.72
CA ALA A 162 8.19 -7.71 -5.27
C ALA A 162 7.22 -7.24 -4.18
N GLY A 163 7.13 -7.97 -3.06
CA GLY A 163 6.32 -7.59 -1.90
C GLY A 163 6.76 -6.25 -1.30
N PHE A 164 8.06 -6.07 -1.05
CA PHE A 164 8.57 -4.80 -0.53
C PHE A 164 8.49 -3.65 -1.53
N ALA A 165 8.56 -3.92 -2.84
CA ALA A 165 8.31 -2.87 -3.84
C ALA A 165 6.87 -2.33 -3.72
N VAL A 166 5.89 -3.21 -3.50
CA VAL A 166 4.50 -2.81 -3.24
C VAL A 166 4.37 -2.10 -1.91
N LEU A 167 4.87 -2.68 -0.82
CA LEU A 167 4.77 -2.11 0.53
C LEU A 167 5.38 -0.71 0.59
N CYS A 168 6.63 -0.54 0.13
CA CYS A 168 7.30 0.76 0.07
C CYS A 168 6.57 1.76 -0.84
N GLY A 169 6.02 1.29 -1.97
CA GLY A 169 5.22 2.10 -2.87
C GLY A 169 3.93 2.62 -2.23
N ILE A 170 3.23 1.77 -1.46
CA ILE A 170 2.02 2.12 -0.69
C ILE A 170 2.34 3.12 0.41
N MET A 171 3.40 2.87 1.18
CA MET A 171 3.83 3.80 2.23
C MET A 171 4.17 5.17 1.66
N GLU A 172 4.88 5.23 0.53
CA GLU A 172 5.19 6.49 -0.15
C GLU A 172 3.95 7.17 -0.74
N LEU A 173 2.97 6.40 -1.26
CA LEU A 173 1.67 6.93 -1.68
C LEU A 173 0.94 7.59 -0.52
N LYS A 174 0.88 6.94 0.65
CA LYS A 174 0.25 7.49 1.85
C LYS A 174 0.93 8.75 2.35
N ARG A 175 2.26 8.77 2.37
CA ARG A 175 3.04 9.97 2.74
C ARG A 175 2.86 11.13 1.77
N ALA A 176 2.82 10.83 0.46
CA ALA A 176 2.67 11.85 -0.58
C ALA A 176 1.25 12.43 -0.65
N PHE A 177 0.23 11.59 -0.40
CA PHE A 177 -1.19 11.92 -0.57
C PHE A 177 -2.01 11.50 0.66
N PRO A 178 -1.70 12.03 1.86
CA PRO A 178 -2.31 11.56 3.12
C PRO A 178 -3.84 11.72 3.17
N LYS A 179 -4.39 12.68 2.41
CA LYS A 179 -5.83 13.00 2.41
C LYS A 179 -6.64 12.15 1.43
N ASN A 180 -6.04 11.70 0.34
CA ASN A 180 -6.78 11.12 -0.77
C ASN A 180 -6.21 9.80 -1.30
N PHE A 181 -5.18 9.26 -0.63
CA PHE A 181 -4.78 7.87 -0.76
C PHE A 181 -5.01 7.14 0.57
N HIS A 182 -5.71 6.02 0.50
CA HIS A 182 -5.97 5.15 1.64
C HIS A 182 -5.67 3.70 1.30
N PHE A 183 -4.99 3.04 2.21
CA PHE A 183 -4.75 1.61 2.18
C PHE A 183 -5.46 0.99 3.37
N LEU A 184 -6.33 0.03 3.12
CA LEU A 184 -7.08 -0.68 4.15
C LEU A 184 -6.34 -1.94 4.55
N LYS A 185 -6.62 -2.43 5.74
CA LYS A 185 -6.10 -3.69 6.25
C LYS A 185 -6.80 -4.85 5.56
N GLY A 186 -6.07 -5.63 4.76
CA GLY A 186 -6.52 -6.92 4.23
C GLY A 186 -6.26 -8.06 5.21
N ASN A 187 -6.50 -9.29 4.76
CA ASN A 187 -6.22 -10.46 5.59
C ASN A 187 -4.73 -10.85 5.62
N HIS A 188 -3.89 -10.23 4.80
CA HIS A 188 -2.43 -10.43 4.80
C HIS A 188 -1.69 -9.41 5.67
N GLU A 189 -2.32 -8.31 6.09
CA GLU A 189 -1.72 -7.33 6.99
C GLU A 189 -1.80 -7.79 8.46
N ASN A 190 -1.07 -8.86 8.78
CA ASN A 190 -1.09 -9.50 10.11
C ASN A 190 0.23 -10.23 10.42
N ILE A 191 1.35 -9.59 10.14
CA ILE A 191 2.69 -10.22 10.18
C ILE A 191 3.06 -10.87 11.51
N LEU A 192 2.49 -10.43 12.64
CA LEU A 192 2.71 -11.03 13.97
C LEU A 192 1.74 -12.15 14.32
N ASN A 193 0.70 -12.40 13.52
CA ASN A 193 -0.22 -13.48 13.79
C ASN A 193 0.51 -14.83 13.83
N SER A 194 0.11 -15.69 14.76
CA SER A 194 0.65 -17.04 14.88
C SER A 194 -0.38 -17.99 15.49
N SER A 195 -0.26 -19.28 15.15
CA SER A 195 -1.11 -20.32 15.70
C SER A 195 -0.98 -20.47 17.24
N GLU A 196 0.17 -20.11 17.79
CA GLU A 196 0.43 -20.13 19.23
C GLU A 196 -0.44 -19.13 20.01
N ASN A 197 -0.77 -18.00 19.37
CA ASN A 197 -1.62 -16.96 19.93
C ASN A 197 -3.11 -17.20 19.64
N GLY A 198 -3.45 -18.16 18.78
CA GLY A 198 -4.82 -18.43 18.35
C GLY A 198 -5.32 -17.51 17.24
N ASP A 199 -4.47 -16.63 16.73
CA ASP A 199 -4.70 -15.76 15.58
C ASP A 199 -3.76 -16.19 14.44
N TYR A 200 -4.25 -17.03 13.56
CA TYR A 200 -3.45 -17.66 12.54
C TYR A 200 -2.89 -16.65 11.53
N ALA A 201 -1.60 -16.82 11.14
CA ALA A 201 -1.03 -16.16 9.99
C ALA A 201 -1.79 -16.52 8.70
N PHE A 202 -1.74 -15.67 7.68
CA PHE A 202 -2.39 -15.98 6.41
C PHE A 202 -1.76 -17.22 5.75
N LYS A 203 -2.60 -18.00 5.07
CA LYS A 203 -2.21 -19.27 4.47
C LYS A 203 -3.08 -19.56 3.26
N LYS A 204 -2.45 -19.93 2.14
CA LYS A 204 -3.15 -20.33 0.91
C LYS A 204 -2.49 -21.50 0.20
N TYR A 205 -1.24 -21.40 -0.16
CA TYR A 205 -0.47 -22.42 -0.88
C TYR A 205 0.54 -23.13 0.02
N ALA A 206 0.99 -22.46 1.05
CA ALA A 206 1.97 -22.89 2.04
C ALA A 206 1.68 -22.15 3.37
N ASP A 207 2.61 -22.17 4.32
CA ASP A 207 2.52 -21.35 5.53
C ASP A 207 3.12 -19.93 5.28
N GLU A 208 2.58 -19.25 4.27
CA GLU A 208 3.15 -18.02 3.70
C GLU A 208 3.37 -16.91 4.73
N GLY A 209 2.41 -16.71 5.63
CA GLY A 209 2.53 -15.71 6.69
C GLY A 209 3.70 -15.97 7.63
N GLU A 210 3.89 -17.21 8.06
CA GLU A 210 5.05 -17.59 8.88
C GLU A 210 6.37 -17.48 8.09
N MET A 211 6.36 -17.79 6.80
CA MET A 211 7.53 -17.67 5.94
C MET A 211 7.95 -16.21 5.77
N VAL A 212 7.00 -15.31 5.50
CA VAL A 212 7.23 -13.86 5.41
C VAL A 212 7.76 -13.31 6.73
N LYS A 213 7.15 -13.68 7.86
CA LYS A 213 7.60 -13.28 9.19
C LYS A 213 9.05 -13.69 9.45
N LYS A 214 9.38 -14.98 9.19
CA LYS A 214 10.74 -15.51 9.37
C LYS A 214 11.75 -14.83 8.44
N PHE A 215 11.37 -14.54 7.20
CA PHE A 215 12.22 -13.77 6.30
C PHE A 215 12.53 -12.39 6.88
N VAL A 216 11.52 -11.63 7.31
CA VAL A 216 11.70 -10.29 7.88
C VAL A 216 12.60 -10.34 9.12
N GLN A 217 12.36 -11.28 10.02
CA GLN A 217 13.20 -11.47 11.20
C GLN A 217 14.67 -11.76 10.84
N THR A 218 14.89 -12.59 9.82
CA THR A 218 16.24 -13.03 9.43
C THR A 218 17.01 -11.90 8.74
N VAL A 219 16.36 -11.16 7.85
CA VAL A 219 17.01 -10.14 7.02
C VAL A 219 17.10 -8.80 7.73
N TYR A 220 16.06 -8.42 8.47
CA TYR A 220 15.93 -7.09 9.06
C TYR A 220 15.89 -7.06 10.60
N GLY A 221 15.63 -8.19 11.24
CA GLY A 221 15.51 -8.26 12.69
C GLY A 221 14.10 -7.92 13.22
N ASP A 222 13.95 -8.01 14.53
CA ASP A 222 12.67 -7.84 15.21
C ASP A 222 12.18 -6.39 15.18
N ASP A 223 13.06 -5.42 15.09
CA ASP A 223 12.69 -4.00 15.06
C ASP A 223 11.84 -3.68 13.83
N ILE A 224 12.26 -4.12 12.64
CA ILE A 224 11.49 -3.93 11.40
C ILE A 224 10.21 -4.75 11.43
N LEU A 225 10.25 -5.98 11.94
CA LEU A 225 9.06 -6.81 12.10
C LEU A 225 8.00 -6.09 12.95
N TYR A 226 8.43 -5.47 14.06
CA TYR A 226 7.56 -4.72 14.95
C TYR A 226 6.99 -3.47 14.30
N LEU A 227 7.81 -2.73 13.54
CA LEU A 227 7.37 -1.55 12.82
C LEU A 227 6.38 -1.87 11.70
N ILE A 228 6.54 -3.00 10.98
CA ILE A 228 5.56 -3.47 10.00
C ILE A 228 4.24 -3.78 10.72
N SER A 229 4.27 -4.54 11.81
CA SER A 229 3.06 -4.84 12.60
C SER A 229 2.39 -3.57 13.12
N TYR A 230 3.17 -2.58 13.55
CA TYR A 230 2.64 -1.30 14.01
C TYR A 230 1.98 -0.51 12.88
N PHE A 231 2.59 -0.48 11.71
CA PHE A 231 1.98 0.07 10.50
C PHE A 231 0.64 -0.64 10.18
N GLU A 232 0.63 -1.97 10.17
CA GLU A 232 -0.58 -2.78 9.93
C GLU A 232 -1.69 -2.56 10.96
N ALA A 233 -1.33 -2.27 12.20
CA ALA A 233 -2.29 -1.98 13.27
C ALA A 233 -2.97 -0.61 13.10
N ASN A 234 -2.34 0.30 12.38
CA ASN A 234 -2.84 1.65 12.11
C ASN A 234 -3.62 1.79 10.79
N LEU A 235 -3.85 0.68 10.07
CA LEU A 235 -4.59 0.65 8.80
C LEU A 235 -6.12 0.62 8.98
#